data_15a968f41f138aa6e0f75a344c177b86
#
_entry.id   15a968f41f138aa6e0f75a344c177b86
#
_cell.length_a   1.000
_cell.length_b   1.000
_cell.length_c   1.000
_cell.angle_alpha   90.00
_cell.angle_beta   90.00
_cell.angle_gamma   90.00
#
_symmetry.space_group_name_H-M   'P 1'
#
loop_
_entity.id
_entity.type
_entity.pdbx_description
1 polymer ?
#
loop_
_entity_poly.entity_id
_entity_poly.type
_entity_poly.pdbx_seq_one_letter_code
_entity_poly.pdbx_strand_id
1 'polypeptide(L)'
;MKKIEAIIKPFKMEDVKEALSEIGVEGMTVSEVKGFGRQKGHTEIYRGSEYTEDFLPKIKSEVVLADGQVEAAAAAIVKAAKTGKIGDGKVFISPVEEAVRIRTEETGEKAV
;
A
#
# COMPACT_ATOMS: atom_id res chain seq x y z
N MET A 1 -15.11 1.00 10.61
CA MET A 1 -14.24 0.49 9.51
C MET A 1 -13.32 1.58 9.00
N LYS A 2 -12.13 1.20 8.64
CA LYS A 2 -11.17 2.13 8.03
C LYS A 2 -10.45 1.48 6.87
N LYS A 3 -10.04 2.29 5.93
CA LYS A 3 -9.20 1.87 4.81
C LYS A 3 -7.77 2.29 5.09
N ILE A 4 -6.87 1.35 4.93
CA ILE A 4 -5.43 1.62 4.92
C ILE A 4 -4.99 1.58 3.46
N GLU A 5 -4.40 2.67 3.00
CA GLU A 5 -3.83 2.76 1.67
C GLU A 5 -2.33 2.98 1.84
N ALA A 6 -1.54 2.07 1.35
CA ALA A 6 -0.08 2.15 1.47
C ALA A 6 0.54 2.28 0.09
N ILE A 7 1.38 3.28 -0.07
CA ILE A 7 2.18 3.46 -1.28
C ILE A 7 3.59 3.01 -0.93
N ILE A 8 4.03 1.94 -1.55
CA ILE A 8 5.28 1.24 -1.18
C ILE A 8 6.16 0.99 -2.41
N LYS A 9 7.42 0.67 -2.15
CA LYS A 9 8.33 0.21 -3.20
C LYS A 9 7.84 -1.13 -3.75
N PRO A 10 7.91 -1.35 -5.08
CA PRO A 10 7.36 -2.57 -5.68
C PRO A 10 7.92 -3.88 -5.09
N PHE A 11 9.20 -3.93 -4.80
CA PHE A 11 9.82 -5.14 -4.27
C PHE A 11 9.43 -5.47 -2.82
N LYS A 12 8.67 -4.58 -2.17
CA LYS A 12 8.16 -4.80 -0.81
C LYS A 12 6.73 -5.37 -0.78
N MET A 13 6.10 -5.52 -1.93
CA MET A 13 4.72 -6.00 -2.00
C MET A 13 4.51 -7.36 -1.32
N GLU A 14 5.37 -8.33 -1.62
CA GLU A 14 5.24 -9.66 -1.01
C GLU A 14 5.48 -9.63 0.50
N ASP A 15 6.44 -8.85 0.96
CA ASP A 15 6.72 -8.71 2.39
C ASP A 15 5.51 -8.12 3.14
N VAL A 16 4.87 -7.13 2.55
CA VAL A 16 3.66 -6.51 3.14
C VAL A 16 2.51 -7.50 3.16
N LYS A 17 2.30 -8.23 2.07
CA LYS A 17 1.27 -9.27 1.99
C LYS A 17 1.46 -10.33 3.07
N GLU A 18 2.67 -10.82 3.24
CA GLU A 18 2.97 -11.81 4.29
C GLU A 18 2.75 -11.27 5.69
N ALA A 19 3.19 -10.05 5.95
CA ALA A 19 3.02 -9.40 7.25
C ALA A 19 1.54 -9.25 7.62
N LEU A 20 0.70 -8.86 6.66
CA LEU A 20 -0.74 -8.76 6.88
C LEU A 20 -1.38 -10.12 7.08
N SER A 21 -0.97 -11.11 6.32
CA SER A 21 -1.47 -12.48 6.46
C SER A 21 -1.17 -13.05 7.84
N GLU A 22 0.01 -12.79 8.38
CA GLU A 22 0.42 -13.25 9.71
C GLU A 22 -0.48 -12.73 10.84
N ILE A 23 -1.08 -11.57 10.68
CA ILE A 23 -2.00 -11.00 11.67
C ILE A 23 -3.48 -11.22 11.32
N GLY A 24 -3.75 -12.12 10.37
CA GLY A 24 -5.11 -12.54 10.05
C GLY A 24 -5.83 -11.68 9.01
N VAL A 25 -5.13 -10.78 8.32
CA VAL A 25 -5.71 -10.00 7.23
C VAL A 25 -5.61 -10.82 5.95
N GLU A 26 -6.74 -11.23 5.41
CA GLU A 26 -6.80 -12.17 4.28
C GLU A 26 -7.01 -11.52 2.91
N GLY A 27 -7.46 -10.27 2.87
CA GLY A 27 -7.76 -9.58 1.63
C GLY A 27 -6.94 -8.32 1.45
N MET A 28 -6.44 -8.11 0.24
CA MET A 28 -5.70 -6.90 -0.12
C MET A 28 -5.88 -6.63 -1.60
N THR A 29 -6.14 -5.39 -1.93
CA THR A 29 -6.20 -4.96 -3.33
C THR A 29 -4.91 -4.23 -3.66
N VAL A 30 -4.33 -4.58 -4.79
CA VAL A 30 -3.04 -4.03 -5.21
C VAL A 30 -3.16 -3.43 -6.60
N SER A 31 -2.59 -2.25 -6.78
CA SER A 31 -2.48 -1.62 -8.09
C SER A 31 -1.08 -1.06 -8.29
N GLU A 32 -0.64 -1.09 -9.54
CA GLU A 32 0.61 -0.49 -9.94
C GLU A 32 0.36 0.98 -10.22
N VAL A 33 1.17 1.83 -9.60
CA VAL A 33 1.05 3.28 -9.74
C VAL A 33 2.41 3.89 -9.98
N LYS A 34 2.44 5.17 -10.32
CA LYS A 34 3.67 5.92 -10.44
C LYS A 34 3.62 7.07 -9.46
N GLY A 35 4.71 7.28 -8.74
CA GLY A 35 4.80 8.35 -7.76
C GLY A 35 5.92 9.32 -8.07
N PHE A 36 5.67 10.57 -7.72
CA PHE A 36 6.65 11.63 -7.76
C PHE A 36 6.80 12.19 -6.35
N GLY A 37 8.03 12.33 -5.89
CA GLY A 37 8.26 12.83 -4.55
C GLY A 37 9.74 13.08 -4.28
N ARG A 38 10.13 13.02 -3.01
CA ARG A 38 11.50 13.31 -2.59
C ARG A 38 12.56 12.40 -3.21
N GLN A 39 12.19 11.16 -3.50
CA GLN A 39 13.10 10.21 -4.13
C GLN A 39 13.56 10.71 -5.49
N LYS A 40 12.70 11.44 -6.19
CA LYS A 40 12.87 11.86 -7.59
C LYS A 40 13.23 10.66 -8.48
N GLY A 41 13.43 10.88 -9.72
CA GLY A 41 13.88 9.84 -10.63
C GLY A 41 15.40 9.73 -10.64
N HIS A 42 15.89 8.70 -11.28
CA HIS A 42 17.30 8.56 -11.58
C HIS A 42 17.64 9.33 -12.84
N THR A 43 18.85 9.84 -12.90
CA THR A 43 19.40 10.29 -14.18
C THR A 43 19.94 9.07 -14.90
N GLU A 44 19.40 8.79 -16.06
CA GLU A 44 19.80 7.65 -16.87
C GLU A 44 20.32 8.14 -18.22
N ILE A 45 21.25 7.40 -18.79
CA ILE A 45 21.75 7.65 -20.13
C ILE A 45 21.10 6.62 -21.05
N TYR A 46 20.31 7.12 -22.01
CA TYR A 46 19.65 6.29 -22.99
C TYR A 46 20.00 6.78 -24.38
N ARG A 47 20.60 5.92 -25.20
CA ARG A 47 21.04 6.27 -26.56
C ARG A 47 21.94 7.51 -26.60
N GLY A 48 22.80 7.66 -25.58
CA GLY A 48 23.73 8.77 -25.49
C GLY A 48 23.16 10.08 -24.99
N SER A 49 21.89 10.09 -24.59
CA SER A 49 21.24 11.26 -24.01
C SER A 49 20.96 11.03 -22.53
N GLU A 50 21.23 12.03 -21.72
CA GLU A 50 20.83 12.01 -20.32
C GLU A 50 19.31 12.11 -20.22
N TYR A 51 18.73 11.27 -19.37
CA TYR A 51 17.30 11.23 -19.16
C TYR A 51 17.03 11.18 -17.67
N THR A 52 16.21 12.09 -17.17
CA THR A 52 15.78 12.13 -15.78
C THR A 52 14.33 11.71 -15.68
N GLU A 53 14.10 10.66 -14.94
CA GLU A 53 12.77 10.15 -14.67
C GLU A 53 12.24 10.79 -13.38
N ASP A 54 11.14 11.53 -13.46
CA ASP A 54 10.53 12.16 -12.30
C ASP A 54 9.54 11.24 -11.59
N PHE A 55 8.91 10.33 -12.34
CA PHE A 55 7.94 9.38 -11.81
C PHE A 55 8.57 8.00 -11.69
N LEU A 56 8.43 7.41 -10.53
CA LEU A 56 8.92 6.07 -10.24
C LEU A 56 7.76 5.10 -10.02
N PRO A 57 7.94 3.83 -10.42
CA PRO A 57 6.93 2.82 -10.13
C PRO A 57 6.78 2.62 -8.63
N LYS A 58 5.55 2.48 -8.20
CA LYS A 58 5.16 2.18 -6.83
C LYS A 58 4.02 1.17 -6.85
N ILE A 59 3.78 0.56 -5.71
CA ILE A 59 2.60 -0.26 -5.50
C ILE A 59 1.69 0.47 -4.53
N LYS A 60 0.41 0.52 -4.88
CA LYS A 60 -0.63 0.95 -3.95
C LYS A 60 -1.37 -0.28 -3.45
N SER A 61 -1.31 -0.54 -2.16
CA SER A 61 -2.08 -1.60 -1.54
C SER A 61 -3.19 -1.00 -0.70
N GLU A 62 -4.36 -1.61 -0.74
CA GLU A 62 -5.53 -1.16 -0.01
C GLU A 62 -6.14 -2.32 0.76
N VAL A 63 -6.42 -2.06 2.03
CA VAL A 63 -7.17 -3.00 2.87
C VAL A 63 -8.21 -2.22 3.65
N VAL A 64 -9.39 -2.80 3.82
CA VAL A 64 -10.44 -2.22 4.66
C VAL A 64 -10.67 -3.16 5.83
N LEU A 65 -10.62 -2.62 7.03
CA LEU A 65 -10.61 -3.39 8.26
C LEU A 65 -11.56 -2.81 9.31
N ALA A 66 -11.97 -3.66 10.24
CA ALA A 66 -12.63 -3.18 11.45
C ALA A 66 -11.65 -2.31 12.24
N ASP A 67 -12.17 -1.35 12.98
CA ASP A 67 -11.35 -0.38 13.72
C ASP A 67 -10.30 -1.03 14.62
N GLY A 68 -10.65 -2.12 15.28
CA GLY A 68 -9.75 -2.81 16.20
C GLY A 68 -8.52 -3.45 15.57
N GLN A 69 -8.51 -3.61 14.25
CA GLN A 69 -7.39 -4.22 13.51
C GLN A 69 -6.44 -3.19 12.88
N VAL A 70 -6.87 -1.94 12.82
CA VAL A 70 -6.17 -0.92 12.03
C VAL A 70 -4.77 -0.62 12.54
N GLU A 71 -4.60 -0.46 13.84
CA GLU A 71 -3.31 -0.14 14.42
C GLU A 71 -2.27 -1.22 14.16
N ALA A 72 -2.64 -2.47 14.40
CA ALA A 72 -1.74 -3.61 14.16
C ALA A 72 -1.39 -3.76 12.68
N ALA A 73 -2.38 -3.57 11.80
CA ALA A 73 -2.16 -3.67 10.36
C ALA A 73 -1.24 -2.56 9.85
N ALA A 74 -1.47 -1.32 10.29
CA ALA A 74 -0.61 -0.20 9.91
C ALA A 74 0.84 -0.42 10.37
N ALA A 75 1.02 -0.88 11.61
CA ALA A 75 2.34 -1.19 12.15
C ALA A 75 3.04 -2.31 11.35
N ALA A 76 2.29 -3.35 10.99
CA ALA A 76 2.83 -4.46 10.19
C ALA A 76 3.28 -4.00 8.80
N ILE A 77 2.50 -3.15 8.16
CA ILE A 77 2.84 -2.58 6.85
C ILE A 77 4.13 -1.75 6.94
N VAL A 78 4.20 -0.86 7.90
CA VAL A 78 5.37 0.00 8.09
C VAL A 78 6.63 -0.83 8.31
N LYS A 79 6.57 -1.81 9.19
CA LYS A 79 7.70 -2.68 9.49
C LYS A 79 8.16 -3.46 8.25
N ALA A 80 7.21 -4.00 7.49
CA ALA A 80 7.53 -4.81 6.30
C ALA A 80 8.05 -3.97 5.13
N ALA A 81 7.53 -2.76 4.96
CA ALA A 81 7.86 -1.91 3.82
C ALA A 81 9.09 -1.03 4.02
N LYS A 82 9.51 -0.83 5.26
CA LYS A 82 10.58 0.11 5.58
C LYS A 82 11.94 -0.39 5.13
N THR A 83 12.68 0.46 4.42
CA THR A 83 14.11 0.27 4.13
C THR A 83 14.97 1.27 4.89
N GLY A 84 14.38 2.37 5.35
CA GLY A 84 15.09 3.50 5.97
C GLY A 84 15.63 4.50 4.97
N LYS A 85 15.36 4.30 3.69
CA LYS A 85 15.82 5.18 2.62
C LYS A 85 14.66 6.02 2.08
N ILE A 86 14.99 7.12 1.44
CA ILE A 86 14.01 7.97 0.75
C ILE A 86 13.26 7.11 -0.28
N GLY A 87 11.96 7.32 -0.37
CA GLY A 87 11.11 6.59 -1.29
C GLY A 87 10.38 5.40 -0.68
N ASP A 88 10.50 5.17 0.62
CA ASP A 88 9.80 4.08 1.30
C ASP A 88 8.28 4.19 1.19
N GLY A 89 7.76 5.40 1.00
CA GLY A 89 6.34 5.61 0.81
C GLY A 89 5.62 6.08 2.05
N LYS A 90 4.31 5.96 2.01
CA LYS A 90 3.42 6.46 3.07
C LYS A 90 2.25 5.53 3.26
N VAL A 91 1.69 5.58 4.46
CA VAL A 91 0.45 4.88 4.80
C VAL A 91 -0.60 5.93 5.12
N PHE A 92 -1.74 5.83 4.47
CA PHE A 92 -2.89 6.71 4.71
C PHE A 92 -4.01 5.90 5.31
N ILE A 93 -4.68 6.46 6.30
CA ILE A 93 -5.80 5.81 6.98
C ILE A 93 -6.99 6.76 6.88
N SER A 94 -8.09 6.24 6.37
CA SER A 94 -9.32 7.03 6.21
C SER A 94 -10.53 6.23 6.67
N PRO A 95 -11.59 6.92 7.13
CA PRO A 95 -12.82 6.25 7.51
C PRO A 95 -13.51 5.65 6.28
N VAL A 96 -14.18 4.53 6.48
CA VAL A 96 -15.08 3.92 5.50
C VAL A 96 -16.46 3.90 6.11
N GLU A 97 -17.40 4.60 5.47
CA GLU A 97 -18.75 4.72 6.00
C GLU A 97 -19.54 3.43 5.88
N GLU A 98 -19.38 2.73 4.79
CA GLU A 98 -20.12 1.51 4.52
C GLU A 98 -19.35 0.60 3.57
N ALA A 99 -19.57 -0.70 3.73
CA ALA A 99 -19.03 -1.72 2.84
C ALA A 99 -20.14 -2.74 2.57
N VAL A 100 -20.20 -3.22 1.35
CA VAL A 100 -21.16 -4.26 0.94
C VAL A 100 -20.37 -5.32 0.17
N ARG A 101 -20.48 -6.56 0.63
CA ARG A 101 -19.87 -7.68 -0.09
C ARG A 101 -20.79 -8.09 -1.25
N ILE A 102 -20.28 -8.04 -2.44
CA ILE A 102 -21.12 -8.25 -3.64
C ILE A 102 -21.77 -9.63 -3.65
N ARG A 103 -21.01 -10.68 -3.35
CA ARG A 103 -21.53 -12.06 -3.43
C ARG A 103 -22.61 -12.36 -2.41
N THR A 104 -22.46 -11.89 -1.19
CA THR A 104 -23.34 -12.26 -0.06
C THR A 104 -24.33 -11.17 0.31
N GLU A 105 -24.12 -9.94 -0.16
CA GLU A 105 -24.86 -8.74 0.21
C GLU A 105 -24.72 -8.38 1.70
N GLU A 106 -23.78 -9.00 2.41
CA GLU A 106 -23.45 -8.61 3.78
C GLU A 106 -22.92 -7.19 3.82
N THR A 107 -23.26 -6.47 4.88
CA THR A 107 -22.91 -5.05 5.04
C THR A 107 -22.09 -4.81 6.31
N GLY A 108 -21.44 -3.66 6.37
CA GLY A 108 -20.67 -3.26 7.54
C GLY A 108 -19.45 -4.13 7.75
N GLU A 109 -19.11 -4.36 9.01
CA GLU A 109 -17.92 -5.14 9.38
C GLU A 109 -17.95 -6.58 8.86
N LYS A 110 -19.11 -7.15 8.63
CA LYS A 110 -19.24 -8.49 8.05
C LYS A 110 -18.81 -8.55 6.60
N ALA A 111 -18.74 -7.41 5.94
CA ALA A 111 -18.37 -7.32 4.53
C ALA A 111 -16.86 -7.19 4.33
N VAL A 112 -16.11 -6.94 5.40
CA VAL A 112 -14.66 -6.70 5.31
C VAL A 112 -13.83 -7.74 6.03
#